data_ac532b1598302d313c74f8d1a180eed2
#
_entry.id   ac532b1598302d313c74f8d1a180eed2
#
_cell.length_a   1.000
_cell.length_b   1.000
_cell.length_c   1.000
_cell.angle_alpha   90.00
_cell.angle_beta   90.00
_cell.angle_gamma   90.00
#
_symmetry.space_group_name_H-M   'P 1'
#
loop_
_entity.id
_entity.type
_entity.pdbx_description
1 polymer ?
#
loop_
_entity_poly.entity_id
_entity_poly.type
_entity_poly.pdbx_seq_one_letter_code
_entity_poly.pdbx_strand_id
1 'polypeptide(L)'
;MSLDKPLSRRSFLSFSALTAASALAGCASTSNTVENGGMSISYRSPFRAFQTTSVPGEAELAVMYGPIEDGGFLIPAVPYQQIDPRYYRQQVVDPTGQPPGTIVVDTPSRFLYLVQPGGMAMRYGVGIGREGFAWSGNGVIQWKQKWPRWKPPNEMVARQPELAKYSIDRGGMEPGLLNPLGARALYIFSNNEDTLYRLHGNPEWRSIGKAVSSGCVRLLNQDIIDLYDRVPNKTPIVVWQ
;
A
#
# COMPACT_ATOMS: atom_id res chain seq x y z
N MET A 1 36.09 41.07 39.00
CA MET A 1 37.44 40.79 38.49
C MET A 1 37.22 40.07 37.20
N SER A 2 37.23 40.82 36.17
CA SER A 2 38.35 41.16 35.25
C SER A 2 38.36 40.11 34.15
N LEU A 3 37.82 40.42 32.97
CA LEU A 3 38.53 40.88 31.77
C LEU A 3 39.17 39.65 31.02
N ASP A 4 39.10 39.42 29.75
CA ASP A 4 39.04 40.32 28.61
C ASP A 4 38.67 39.56 27.33
N LYS A 5 37.97 40.20 26.44
CA LYS A 5 38.03 40.10 24.98
C LYS A 5 39.39 40.65 24.50
N PRO A 6 39.76 40.74 23.22
CA PRO A 6 39.09 40.41 21.94
C PRO A 6 40.08 40.11 20.76
N LEU A 7 39.55 40.34 19.53
CA LEU A 7 40.18 40.78 18.26
C LEU A 7 40.55 39.68 17.26
N SER A 8 40.01 39.64 16.15
CA SER A 8 39.79 40.57 15.04
C SER A 8 40.83 40.50 13.92
N ARG A 9 40.30 40.45 12.74
CA ARG A 9 40.75 41.06 11.45
C ARG A 9 41.50 40.20 10.46
N ARG A 10 40.81 40.09 9.35
CA ARG A 10 41.04 40.76 8.04
C ARG A 10 41.98 40.06 7.12
N SER A 11 41.39 39.69 6.03
CA SER A 11 41.57 40.18 4.65
C SER A 11 42.77 39.67 3.89
N PHE A 12 42.50 39.14 2.73
CA PHE A 12 43.04 39.56 1.43
C PHE A 12 42.27 38.79 0.32
N LEU A 13 41.46 39.44 -0.40
CA LEU A 13 41.53 39.90 -1.78
C LEU A 13 42.53 39.13 -2.68
N SER A 14 42.15 38.47 -3.76
CA SER A 14 42.03 39.13 -5.07
C SER A 14 41.88 38.10 -6.19
N PHE A 15 41.01 38.41 -7.11
CA PHE A 15 41.04 38.27 -8.57
C PHE A 15 41.26 36.88 -9.20
N SER A 16 40.28 36.37 -9.93
CA SER A 16 40.28 36.51 -11.37
C SER A 16 38.93 36.06 -11.96
N ALA A 17 38.34 36.92 -12.71
CA ALA A 17 37.25 36.65 -13.62
C ALA A 17 37.74 35.82 -14.79
N LEU A 18 36.98 34.80 -15.18
CA LEU A 18 36.96 34.32 -16.54
C LEU A 18 35.55 33.91 -16.93
N THR A 19 35.03 34.65 -17.86
CA THR A 19 33.85 34.39 -18.66
C THR A 19 33.98 33.10 -19.43
N ALA A 20 32.88 32.31 -19.55
CA ALA A 20 32.46 31.71 -20.79
C ALA A 20 31.20 30.87 -20.68
N ALA A 21 30.22 31.33 -21.36
CA ALA A 21 29.45 30.65 -22.36
C ALA A 21 28.50 29.54 -21.95
N SER A 22 27.25 29.90 -22.00
CA SER A 22 26.05 29.06 -22.12
C SER A 22 26.23 28.04 -23.26
N ALA A 23 26.03 26.75 -22.95
CA ALA A 23 25.73 25.75 -23.96
C ALA A 23 24.51 24.99 -23.52
N LEU A 24 23.36 25.35 -24.06
CA LEU A 24 22.17 24.50 -24.16
C LEU A 24 22.57 23.31 -25.07
N ALA A 25 22.77 22.15 -24.46
CA ALA A 25 22.87 20.90 -25.19
C ALA A 25 21.58 20.13 -25.03
N GLY A 26 20.77 20.18 -26.08
CA GLY A 26 19.62 19.30 -26.25
C GLY A 26 20.07 17.84 -26.31
N CYS A 27 19.35 16.97 -25.63
CA CYS A 27 19.50 15.52 -25.78
C CYS A 27 19.01 15.09 -27.16
N ALA A 28 19.91 15.05 -28.11
CA ALA A 28 19.74 14.29 -29.34
C ALA A 28 20.38 12.92 -29.11
N SER A 29 19.59 11.87 -29.14
CA SER A 29 20.07 10.49 -29.21
C SER A 29 20.73 10.27 -30.57
N THR A 30 22.03 10.34 -30.61
CA THR A 30 22.81 9.90 -31.75
C THR A 30 23.13 8.43 -31.63
N SER A 31 22.46 7.62 -32.46
CA SER A 31 22.91 6.26 -32.77
C SER A 31 24.15 6.35 -33.65
N ASN A 32 25.32 6.12 -33.10
CA ASN A 32 26.54 5.91 -33.89
C ASN A 32 26.54 4.48 -34.40
N THR A 33 26.17 4.26 -35.62
CA THR A 33 26.49 3.04 -36.38
C THR A 33 27.89 3.20 -36.98
N VAL A 34 28.83 2.43 -36.45
CA VAL A 34 30.12 2.19 -37.12
C VAL A 34 29.95 0.87 -37.84
N GLU A 35 29.77 0.96 -39.17
CA GLU A 35 29.88 -0.22 -40.05
C GLU A 35 31.36 -0.59 -40.21
N ASN A 36 31.75 -1.68 -39.59
CA ASN A 36 32.89 -2.50 -40.04
C ASN A 36 32.58 -3.96 -39.77
N GLY A 37 32.59 -4.74 -40.85
CA GLY A 37 32.23 -6.15 -41.02
C GLY A 37 32.22 -7.05 -39.76
N GLY A 38 31.07 -7.64 -39.49
CA GLY A 38 30.96 -8.89 -38.75
C GLY A 38 30.70 -8.75 -37.26
N MET A 39 29.53 -9.10 -36.89
CA MET A 39 29.00 -9.34 -35.53
C MET A 39 28.52 -8.09 -34.77
N SER A 40 27.24 -7.77 -34.95
CA SER A 40 26.56 -6.80 -34.11
C SER A 40 26.34 -7.37 -32.71
N ILE A 41 27.19 -7.01 -31.76
CA ILE A 41 26.96 -7.26 -30.34
C ILE A 41 26.03 -6.16 -29.85
N SER A 42 24.74 -6.49 -29.68
CA SER A 42 23.80 -5.60 -29.03
C SER A 42 24.14 -5.52 -27.55
N TYR A 43 24.87 -4.49 -27.14
CA TYR A 43 24.99 -4.15 -25.73
C TYR A 43 23.61 -3.67 -25.24
N ARG A 44 22.85 -4.56 -24.59
CA ARG A 44 21.75 -4.11 -23.75
C ARG A 44 22.36 -3.32 -22.60
N SER A 45 22.16 -2.02 -22.62
CA SER A 45 22.52 -1.15 -21.50
C SER A 45 21.99 -1.75 -20.18
N PRO A 46 22.84 -1.94 -19.15
CA PRO A 46 22.37 -2.41 -17.83
C PRO A 46 21.61 -1.32 -17.07
N PHE A 47 21.44 -0.14 -17.61
CA PHE A 47 20.57 0.87 -17.04
C PHE A 47 19.12 0.43 -17.26
N ARG A 48 18.57 -0.27 -16.25
CA ARG A 48 17.14 -0.44 -16.10
C ARG A 48 16.51 0.94 -16.21
N ALA A 49 15.68 1.15 -17.21
CA ALA A 49 14.84 2.34 -17.26
C ALA A 49 14.15 2.41 -15.90
N PHE A 50 14.39 3.49 -15.15
CA PHE A 50 13.63 3.77 -13.93
C PHE A 50 12.17 3.84 -14.37
N GLN A 51 11.39 2.81 -14.03
CA GLN A 51 9.96 2.88 -14.20
C GLN A 51 9.47 3.94 -13.23
N THR A 52 9.17 5.11 -13.77
CA THR A 52 8.54 6.17 -13.00
C THR A 52 7.18 5.65 -12.56
N THR A 53 7.03 5.45 -11.26
CA THR A 53 5.73 5.17 -10.67
C THR A 53 4.87 6.41 -10.87
N SER A 54 3.90 6.35 -11.78
CA SER A 54 2.95 7.44 -11.96
C SER A 54 1.78 7.24 -11.01
N VAL A 55 1.42 8.27 -10.27
CA VAL A 55 0.13 8.33 -9.58
C VAL A 55 -0.96 8.16 -10.65
N PRO A 56 -1.96 7.29 -10.44
CA PRO A 56 -3.03 7.09 -11.40
C PRO A 56 -3.70 8.41 -11.79
N GLY A 57 -3.99 8.57 -13.09
CA GLY A 57 -4.69 9.75 -13.59
C GLY A 57 -6.18 9.77 -13.18
N GLU A 58 -6.82 10.93 -13.31
CA GLU A 58 -8.23 11.13 -12.90
C GLU A 58 -9.18 10.11 -13.56
N ALA A 59 -9.02 9.84 -14.86
CA ALA A 59 -9.85 8.86 -15.55
C ALA A 59 -9.63 7.42 -15.03
N GLU A 60 -8.40 7.06 -14.69
CA GLU A 60 -8.05 5.76 -14.11
C GLU A 60 -8.63 5.62 -12.70
N LEU A 61 -8.54 6.66 -11.88
CA LEU A 61 -9.11 6.71 -10.53
C LEU A 61 -10.63 6.60 -10.57
N ALA A 62 -11.29 7.27 -11.51
CA ALA A 62 -12.74 7.21 -11.68
C ALA A 62 -13.22 5.78 -12.01
N VAL A 63 -12.46 5.03 -12.81
CA VAL A 63 -12.72 3.61 -13.08
C VAL A 63 -12.38 2.76 -11.87
N MET A 64 -11.22 2.95 -11.27
CA MET A 64 -10.69 2.16 -10.14
C MET A 64 -11.61 2.21 -8.92
N TYR A 65 -12.18 3.38 -8.64
CA TYR A 65 -13.01 3.67 -7.46
C TYR A 65 -14.48 3.91 -7.81
N GLY A 66 -14.88 3.62 -9.04
CA GLY A 66 -16.25 3.65 -9.48
C GLY A 66 -17.13 2.60 -8.78
N PRO A 67 -18.44 2.61 -9.04
CA PRO A 67 -19.35 1.60 -8.52
C PRO A 67 -19.03 0.22 -9.13
N ILE A 68 -19.19 -0.83 -8.33
CA ILE A 68 -18.94 -2.23 -8.76
C ILE A 68 -20.15 -3.07 -8.40
N GLU A 69 -20.69 -3.80 -9.38
CA GLU A 69 -21.65 -4.87 -9.11
C GLU A 69 -20.86 -6.17 -8.85
N ASP A 70 -21.01 -6.74 -7.64
CA ASP A 70 -20.31 -7.93 -7.22
C ASP A 70 -21.14 -8.76 -6.24
N GLY A 71 -21.29 -10.05 -6.52
CA GLY A 71 -22.01 -10.99 -5.66
C GLY A 71 -23.48 -10.62 -5.36
N GLY A 72 -24.13 -9.90 -6.28
CA GLY A 72 -25.51 -9.44 -6.13
C GLY A 72 -25.65 -8.12 -5.32
N PHE A 73 -24.54 -7.46 -5.02
CA PHE A 73 -24.52 -6.17 -4.34
C PHE A 73 -23.92 -5.09 -5.25
N LEU A 74 -24.57 -3.94 -5.32
CA LEU A 74 -24.00 -2.74 -5.96
C LEU A 74 -23.19 -1.96 -4.94
N ILE A 75 -21.85 -2.15 -4.95
CA ILE A 75 -20.92 -1.40 -4.14
C ILE A 75 -20.87 0.04 -4.67
N PRO A 76 -21.12 1.06 -3.84
CA PRO A 76 -21.10 2.44 -4.31
C PRO A 76 -19.69 2.91 -4.69
N ALA A 77 -19.62 3.93 -5.55
CA ALA A 77 -18.37 4.61 -5.82
C ALA A 77 -17.74 5.18 -4.53
N VAL A 78 -16.42 5.11 -4.45
CA VAL A 78 -15.66 5.78 -3.38
C VAL A 78 -15.47 7.25 -3.76
N PRO A 79 -15.77 8.20 -2.87
CA PRO A 79 -15.44 9.62 -3.09
C PRO A 79 -13.93 9.84 -2.91
N TYR A 80 -13.13 9.28 -3.83
CA TYR A 80 -11.67 9.24 -3.71
C TYR A 80 -11.04 10.61 -3.61
N GLN A 81 -11.64 11.67 -4.19
CA GLN A 81 -11.16 13.04 -4.08
C GLN A 81 -11.09 13.54 -2.61
N GLN A 82 -11.77 12.86 -1.68
CA GLN A 82 -11.73 13.16 -0.24
C GLN A 82 -10.71 12.29 0.52
N ILE A 83 -10.00 11.40 -0.17
CA ILE A 83 -8.92 10.57 0.37
C ILE A 83 -7.59 11.21 -0.05
N ASP A 84 -6.61 11.27 0.87
CA ASP A 84 -5.26 11.71 0.52
C ASP A 84 -4.71 10.83 -0.62
N PRO A 85 -4.26 11.42 -1.74
CA PRO A 85 -3.80 10.70 -2.92
C PRO A 85 -2.71 9.66 -2.67
N ARG A 86 -1.93 9.81 -1.61
CA ARG A 86 -0.92 8.82 -1.21
C ARG A 86 -1.51 7.45 -0.90
N TYR A 87 -2.78 7.39 -0.51
CA TYR A 87 -3.48 6.13 -0.17
C TYR A 87 -4.19 5.48 -1.34
N TYR A 88 -4.16 6.07 -2.54
CA TYR A 88 -4.70 5.41 -3.71
C TYR A 88 -3.91 4.15 -4.03
N ARG A 89 -4.60 3.14 -4.54
CA ARG A 89 -3.95 1.95 -5.08
C ARG A 89 -3.06 2.34 -6.25
N GLN A 90 -1.79 1.98 -6.16
CA GLN A 90 -0.82 2.31 -7.20
C GLN A 90 0.37 1.36 -7.18
N GLN A 91 0.98 1.18 -8.34
CA GLN A 91 2.23 0.46 -8.44
C GLN A 91 3.39 1.36 -7.99
N VAL A 92 4.26 0.83 -7.13
CA VAL A 92 5.43 1.55 -6.59
C VAL A 92 6.68 0.67 -6.70
N VAL A 93 7.86 1.29 -6.59
CA VAL A 93 9.09 0.53 -6.32
C VAL A 93 8.92 -0.15 -4.97
N ASP A 94 9.22 -1.44 -4.88
CA ASP A 94 9.08 -2.19 -3.64
C ASP A 94 10.01 -1.65 -2.54
N PRO A 95 9.46 -1.12 -1.42
CA PRO A 95 10.28 -0.65 -0.31
C PRO A 95 10.57 -1.75 0.71
N THR A 96 9.99 -2.95 0.52
CA THR A 96 9.94 -3.97 1.59
C THR A 96 11.08 -4.95 1.55
N GLY A 97 11.68 -5.16 0.36
CA GLY A 97 12.72 -6.15 0.14
C GLY A 97 12.27 -7.61 0.32
N GLN A 98 10.97 -7.86 0.43
CA GLN A 98 10.43 -9.21 0.55
C GLN A 98 10.34 -9.92 -0.82
N PRO A 99 10.33 -11.25 -0.85
CA PRO A 99 10.17 -12.01 -2.10
C PRO A 99 8.86 -11.67 -2.84
N PRO A 100 8.86 -11.68 -4.19
CA PRO A 100 7.64 -11.52 -4.97
C PRO A 100 6.54 -12.51 -4.56
N GLY A 101 5.29 -12.02 -4.51
CA GLY A 101 4.13 -12.77 -4.03
C GLY A 101 3.87 -12.61 -2.53
N THR A 102 4.75 -11.96 -1.78
CA THR A 102 4.54 -11.68 -0.35
C THR A 102 3.64 -10.46 -0.15
N ILE A 103 2.73 -10.53 0.81
CA ILE A 103 2.01 -9.36 1.32
C ILE A 103 2.80 -8.79 2.49
N VAL A 104 3.01 -7.47 2.50
CA VAL A 104 3.59 -6.75 3.64
C VAL A 104 2.62 -5.70 4.12
N VAL A 105 2.25 -5.72 5.41
CA VAL A 105 1.46 -4.68 6.04
C VAL A 105 2.38 -3.80 6.89
N ASP A 106 2.58 -2.57 6.45
CA ASP A 106 3.29 -1.52 7.18
C ASP A 106 2.26 -0.71 7.99
N THR A 107 2.08 -1.07 9.25
CA THR A 107 1.05 -0.44 10.09
C THR A 107 1.40 1.01 10.44
N PRO A 108 2.66 1.40 10.73
CA PRO A 108 3.03 2.79 10.96
C PRO A 108 2.71 3.71 9.77
N SER A 109 3.03 3.26 8.57
CA SER A 109 2.81 4.06 7.34
C SER A 109 1.38 3.93 6.80
N ARG A 110 0.60 2.96 7.27
CA ARG A 110 -0.77 2.63 6.84
C ARG A 110 -0.86 2.22 5.38
N PHE A 111 0.08 1.36 4.99
CA PHE A 111 0.11 0.76 3.67
C PHE A 111 0.12 -0.77 3.74
N LEU A 112 -0.42 -1.37 2.69
CA LEU A 112 -0.24 -2.77 2.38
C LEU A 112 0.47 -2.85 1.02
N TYR A 113 1.49 -3.68 0.93
CA TYR A 113 2.23 -3.95 -0.29
C TYR A 113 2.02 -5.40 -0.71
N LEU A 114 1.64 -5.63 -1.96
CA LEU A 114 1.77 -6.93 -2.62
C LEU A 114 3.01 -6.87 -3.49
N VAL A 115 4.07 -7.55 -3.05
CA VAL A 115 5.37 -7.54 -3.73
C VAL A 115 5.25 -8.25 -5.07
N GLN A 116 5.80 -7.62 -6.12
CA GLN A 116 5.73 -8.08 -7.50
C GLN A 116 7.14 -8.38 -8.06
N PRO A 117 7.24 -9.18 -9.13
CA PRO A 117 8.51 -9.32 -9.84
C PRO A 117 9.05 -7.98 -10.31
N GLY A 118 10.37 -7.92 -10.45
CA GLY A 118 10.99 -6.72 -11.02
C GLY A 118 11.29 -5.62 -10.01
N GLY A 119 11.19 -5.86 -8.70
CA GLY A 119 11.44 -4.87 -7.66
C GLY A 119 10.31 -3.86 -7.53
N MET A 120 9.09 -4.25 -7.87
CA MET A 120 7.88 -3.46 -7.79
C MET A 120 6.93 -4.03 -6.74
N ALA A 121 5.98 -3.22 -6.29
CA ALA A 121 4.88 -3.66 -5.46
C ALA A 121 3.59 -2.93 -5.84
N MET A 122 2.45 -3.60 -5.72
CA MET A 122 1.15 -2.93 -5.69
C MET A 122 0.90 -2.45 -4.26
N ARG A 123 0.78 -1.15 -4.07
CA ARG A 123 0.53 -0.52 -2.78
C ARG A 123 -0.93 -0.15 -2.63
N TYR A 124 -1.50 -0.43 -1.47
CA TYR A 124 -2.87 -0.08 -1.07
C TYR A 124 -2.82 0.76 0.20
N GLY A 125 -3.65 1.80 0.29
CA GLY A 125 -3.89 2.51 1.54
C GLY A 125 -4.77 1.68 2.48
N VAL A 126 -4.43 1.62 3.77
CA VAL A 126 -5.18 0.83 4.74
C VAL A 126 -5.59 1.63 5.97
N GLY A 127 -6.68 1.18 6.60
CA GLY A 127 -7.03 1.56 7.96
C GLY A 127 -6.64 0.44 8.93
N ILE A 128 -6.20 0.81 10.14
CA ILE A 128 -5.72 -0.14 11.16
C ILE A 128 -6.44 0.02 12.49
N GLY A 129 -6.18 -0.86 13.45
CA GLY A 129 -6.71 -0.80 14.82
C GLY A 129 -6.21 0.39 15.61
N ARG A 130 -7.03 0.87 16.60
CA ARG A 130 -6.68 2.00 17.47
C ARG A 130 -5.50 1.71 18.39
N GLU A 131 -5.39 0.50 18.90
CA GLU A 131 -4.37 0.08 19.88
C GLU A 131 -3.11 -0.49 19.21
N GLY A 132 -2.88 -0.12 17.96
CA GLY A 132 -1.92 -0.80 17.13
C GLY A 132 -2.43 -2.20 16.75
N PHE A 133 -1.66 -2.88 15.93
CA PHE A 133 -1.96 -4.25 15.58
C PHE A 133 -1.38 -5.13 16.68
N ALA A 134 -2.21 -5.74 17.51
CA ALA A 134 -1.75 -6.58 18.62
C ALA A 134 -0.96 -7.81 18.13
N TRP A 135 -1.07 -8.15 16.82
CA TRP A 135 -0.30 -9.20 16.20
C TRP A 135 0.64 -8.61 15.13
N SER A 136 1.88 -9.02 15.15
CA SER A 136 2.90 -8.72 14.15
C SER A 136 3.75 -9.95 13.89
N GLY A 137 4.49 -9.97 12.79
CA GLY A 137 5.36 -11.07 12.43
C GLY A 137 4.96 -11.74 11.12
N ASN A 138 5.31 -13.02 10.97
CA ASN A 138 5.11 -13.80 9.75
C ASN A 138 3.88 -14.70 9.86
N GLY A 139 3.15 -14.80 8.76
CA GLY A 139 1.99 -15.67 8.63
C GLY A 139 1.71 -16.04 7.19
N VAL A 140 0.55 -16.63 6.97
CA VAL A 140 0.04 -16.96 5.64
C VAL A 140 -1.43 -16.57 5.52
N ILE A 141 -1.86 -16.20 4.33
CA ILE A 141 -3.28 -16.11 3.99
C ILE A 141 -3.78 -17.53 3.79
N GLN A 142 -4.29 -18.13 4.84
CA GLN A 142 -4.68 -19.53 4.85
C GLN A 142 -5.83 -19.83 3.88
N TRP A 143 -6.83 -18.95 3.87
CA TRP A 143 -7.99 -19.00 2.99
C TRP A 143 -8.61 -17.63 2.84
N LYS A 144 -9.54 -17.49 1.90
CA LYS A 144 -10.19 -16.22 1.55
C LYS A 144 -11.67 -16.45 1.29
N GLN A 145 -12.49 -15.43 1.54
CA GLN A 145 -13.94 -15.51 1.37
C GLN A 145 -14.50 -14.26 0.68
N LYS A 146 -15.40 -14.50 -0.28
CA LYS A 146 -16.25 -13.47 -0.87
C LYS A 146 -17.47 -13.29 0.01
N TRP A 147 -17.85 -12.04 0.24
CA TRP A 147 -19.02 -11.64 1.02
C TRP A 147 -19.17 -12.44 2.31
N PRO A 148 -18.20 -12.32 3.24
CA PRO A 148 -18.18 -13.11 4.45
C PRO A 148 -19.29 -12.70 5.41
N ARG A 149 -19.79 -13.67 6.16
CA ARG A 149 -20.62 -13.41 7.34
C ARG A 149 -19.72 -12.86 8.45
N TRP A 150 -20.10 -11.75 9.06
CA TRP A 150 -19.34 -11.17 10.16
C TRP A 150 -19.82 -11.73 11.50
N LYS A 151 -18.88 -12.20 12.29
CA LYS A 151 -19.09 -12.68 13.66
C LYS A 151 -18.18 -11.89 14.60
N PRO A 152 -18.72 -10.96 15.40
CA PRO A 152 -17.91 -10.20 16.34
C PRO A 152 -17.28 -11.15 17.36
N PRO A 153 -16.00 -10.94 17.74
CA PRO A 153 -15.40 -11.64 18.89
C PRO A 153 -16.15 -11.38 20.18
N ASN A 154 -16.14 -12.33 21.12
CA ASN A 154 -16.87 -12.20 22.39
C ASN A 154 -16.44 -10.97 23.20
N GLU A 155 -15.14 -10.62 23.17
CA GLU A 155 -14.62 -9.41 23.82
C GLU A 155 -15.19 -8.12 23.21
N MET A 156 -15.49 -8.14 21.90
CA MET A 156 -16.15 -7.02 21.25
C MET A 156 -17.61 -6.91 21.66
N VAL A 157 -18.32 -8.04 21.75
CA VAL A 157 -19.70 -8.09 22.24
C VAL A 157 -19.78 -7.62 23.69
N ALA A 158 -18.81 -8.00 24.54
CA ALA A 158 -18.75 -7.55 25.95
C ALA A 158 -18.58 -6.03 26.05
N ARG A 159 -17.81 -5.41 25.16
CA ARG A 159 -17.62 -3.94 25.12
C ARG A 159 -18.76 -3.19 24.44
N GLN A 160 -19.48 -3.85 23.54
CA GLN A 160 -20.57 -3.29 22.72
C GLN A 160 -21.77 -4.26 22.75
N PRO A 161 -22.59 -4.24 23.79
CA PRO A 161 -23.70 -5.21 23.97
C PRO A 161 -24.73 -5.21 22.84
N GLU A 162 -24.86 -4.11 22.10
CA GLU A 162 -25.72 -4.01 20.91
C GLU A 162 -25.30 -4.97 19.79
N LEU A 163 -24.06 -5.48 19.81
CA LEU A 163 -23.56 -6.47 18.87
C LEU A 163 -23.96 -7.90 19.22
N ALA A 164 -24.57 -8.16 20.40
CA ALA A 164 -25.00 -9.48 20.83
C ALA A 164 -25.94 -10.16 19.83
N LYS A 165 -26.73 -9.37 19.08
CA LYS A 165 -27.59 -9.88 18.00
C LYS A 165 -26.83 -10.53 16.85
N TYR A 166 -25.52 -10.26 16.72
CA TYR A 166 -24.61 -10.82 15.72
C TYR A 166 -23.59 -11.78 16.32
N SER A 167 -23.77 -12.21 17.56
CA SER A 167 -22.86 -13.16 18.21
C SER A 167 -22.69 -14.45 17.42
N ILE A 168 -21.64 -15.21 17.71
CA ILE A 168 -21.35 -16.50 17.08
C ILE A 168 -22.55 -17.44 17.20
N ASP A 169 -23.17 -17.50 18.38
CA ASP A 169 -24.31 -18.38 18.67
C ASP A 169 -25.58 -17.98 17.88
N ARG A 170 -25.69 -16.74 17.49
CA ARG A 170 -26.79 -16.22 16.66
C ARG A 170 -26.49 -16.23 15.15
N GLY A 171 -25.37 -16.83 14.76
CA GLY A 171 -25.00 -17.03 13.36
C GLY A 171 -24.27 -15.85 12.69
N GLY A 172 -24.08 -14.73 13.38
CA GLY A 172 -23.40 -13.56 12.84
C GLY A 172 -24.26 -12.64 11.98
N MET A 173 -23.66 -11.56 11.48
CA MET A 173 -24.28 -10.64 10.54
C MET A 173 -24.17 -11.18 9.11
N GLU A 174 -25.30 -11.15 8.39
CA GLU A 174 -25.34 -11.58 6.98
C GLU A 174 -24.39 -10.77 6.09
N PRO A 175 -23.96 -11.34 4.96
CA PRO A 175 -23.28 -10.59 3.91
C PRO A 175 -24.10 -9.37 3.47
N GLY A 176 -23.40 -8.29 3.12
CA GLY A 176 -24.08 -7.09 2.64
C GLY A 176 -23.23 -5.83 2.70
N LEU A 177 -23.73 -4.74 2.13
CA LEU A 177 -23.02 -3.47 2.02
C LEU A 177 -22.67 -2.83 3.37
N LEU A 178 -23.44 -3.15 4.43
CA LEU A 178 -23.22 -2.63 5.80
C LEU A 178 -22.41 -3.61 6.67
N ASN A 179 -22.06 -4.78 6.14
CA ASN A 179 -21.24 -5.75 6.86
C ASN A 179 -19.83 -5.20 7.07
N PRO A 180 -19.30 -5.17 8.30
CA PRO A 180 -17.97 -4.61 8.59
C PRO A 180 -16.80 -5.25 7.83
N LEU A 181 -16.96 -6.52 7.37
CA LEU A 181 -15.93 -7.20 6.58
C LEU A 181 -15.99 -6.84 5.08
N GLY A 182 -17.03 -6.14 4.65
CA GLY A 182 -17.17 -5.74 3.26
C GLY A 182 -17.25 -6.90 2.27
N ALA A 183 -16.79 -6.66 1.04
CA ALA A 183 -16.93 -7.60 -0.07
C ALA A 183 -16.01 -8.82 0.01
N ARG A 184 -14.88 -8.75 0.72
CA ARG A 184 -13.87 -9.82 0.83
C ARG A 184 -13.23 -9.84 2.21
N ALA A 185 -12.80 -11.04 2.64
CA ALA A 185 -11.90 -11.21 3.77
C ALA A 185 -10.82 -12.25 3.44
N LEU A 186 -9.58 -11.95 3.84
CA LEU A 186 -8.42 -12.82 3.77
C LEU A 186 -7.99 -13.14 5.20
N TYR A 187 -7.89 -14.42 5.53
CA TYR A 187 -7.71 -14.92 6.88
C TYR A 187 -6.26 -15.26 7.15
N ILE A 188 -5.67 -14.61 8.16
CA ILE A 188 -4.25 -14.73 8.50
C ILE A 188 -4.07 -15.82 9.54
N PHE A 189 -3.20 -16.77 9.24
CA PHE A 189 -2.77 -17.83 10.15
C PHE A 189 -1.28 -17.71 10.42
N SER A 190 -0.87 -18.03 11.64
CA SER A 190 0.53 -18.15 12.04
C SER A 190 0.70 -19.45 12.80
N ASN A 191 1.74 -20.24 12.52
CA ASN A 191 1.98 -21.55 13.12
C ASN A 191 0.75 -22.49 13.08
N ASN A 192 0.00 -22.46 11.98
CA ASN A 192 -1.26 -23.19 11.76
C ASN A 192 -2.44 -22.79 12.67
N GLU A 193 -2.30 -21.71 13.41
CA GLU A 193 -3.36 -21.16 14.25
C GLU A 193 -3.98 -19.92 13.63
N ASP A 194 -5.29 -19.76 13.78
CA ASP A 194 -6.01 -18.56 13.36
C ASP A 194 -5.62 -17.39 14.26
N THR A 195 -4.97 -16.38 13.68
CA THR A 195 -4.57 -15.17 14.41
C THR A 195 -5.74 -14.29 14.82
N LEU A 196 -6.95 -14.57 14.33
CA LEU A 196 -8.14 -13.74 14.41
C LEU A 196 -8.00 -12.39 13.67
N TYR A 197 -6.84 -12.13 13.04
CA TYR A 197 -6.63 -10.95 12.21
C TYR A 197 -6.97 -11.23 10.74
N ARG A 198 -7.46 -10.20 10.08
CA ARG A 198 -7.97 -10.28 8.70
C ARG A 198 -7.51 -9.07 7.92
N LEU A 199 -7.29 -9.27 6.62
CA LEU A 199 -7.35 -8.19 5.63
C LEU A 199 -8.77 -8.23 5.08
N HIS A 200 -9.51 -7.12 5.12
CA HIS A 200 -10.91 -7.15 4.70
C HIS A 200 -11.37 -5.82 4.11
N GLY A 201 -12.43 -5.86 3.33
CA GLY A 201 -13.11 -4.68 2.85
C GLY A 201 -13.80 -3.93 3.99
N ASN A 202 -14.17 -2.69 3.72
CA ASN A 202 -14.96 -1.91 4.68
C ASN A 202 -15.80 -0.86 3.95
N PRO A 203 -17.09 -0.68 4.31
CA PRO A 203 -17.91 0.38 3.73
C PRO A 203 -17.48 1.78 4.18
N GLU A 204 -16.77 1.90 5.31
CA GLU A 204 -16.33 3.19 5.85
C GLU A 204 -14.99 3.61 5.23
N TRP A 205 -15.06 4.26 4.06
CA TRP A 205 -13.89 4.73 3.32
C TRP A 205 -13.04 5.75 4.09
N ARG A 206 -13.66 6.52 5.02
CA ARG A 206 -12.97 7.50 5.86
C ARG A 206 -11.99 6.87 6.85
N SER A 207 -12.04 5.55 7.02
CA SER A 207 -11.10 4.81 7.88
C SER A 207 -9.73 4.61 7.26
N ILE A 208 -9.57 4.80 5.94
CA ILE A 208 -8.30 4.67 5.24
C ILE A 208 -7.32 5.76 5.72
N GLY A 209 -6.08 5.36 5.98
CA GLY A 209 -5.04 6.22 6.54
C GLY A 209 -5.19 6.48 8.05
N LYS A 210 -6.14 5.85 8.73
CA LYS A 210 -6.42 6.08 10.16
C LYS A 210 -6.30 4.82 11.01
N ALA A 211 -6.07 5.01 12.32
CA ALA A 211 -6.09 3.97 13.33
C ALA A 211 -7.44 4.01 14.08
N VAL A 212 -8.47 3.39 13.50
CA VAL A 212 -9.86 3.47 14.02
C VAL A 212 -10.57 2.12 14.11
N SER A 213 -9.95 1.02 13.65
CA SER A 213 -10.55 -0.31 13.68
C SER A 213 -10.33 -0.99 15.05
N SER A 214 -10.97 -2.14 15.25
CA SER A 214 -10.81 -2.98 16.44
C SER A 214 -9.67 -4.01 16.31
N GLY A 215 -8.73 -3.80 15.37
CA GLY A 215 -7.55 -4.64 15.20
C GLY A 215 -7.24 -5.02 13.74
N CYS A 216 -8.24 -5.41 12.96
CA CYS A 216 -8.04 -5.86 11.58
C CYS A 216 -7.62 -4.74 10.62
N VAL A 217 -7.01 -5.12 9.50
CA VAL A 217 -6.59 -4.23 8.42
C VAL A 217 -7.74 -4.02 7.45
N ARG A 218 -8.18 -2.78 7.32
CA ARG A 218 -9.28 -2.36 6.45
C ARG A 218 -8.77 -1.84 5.12
N LEU A 219 -9.39 -2.27 4.05
CA LEU A 219 -9.20 -1.73 2.70
C LEU A 219 -10.54 -1.18 2.17
N LEU A 220 -10.49 -0.32 1.16
CA LEU A 220 -11.66 -0.01 0.36
C LEU A 220 -12.22 -1.30 -0.26
N ASN A 221 -13.53 -1.40 -0.48
CA ASN A 221 -14.10 -2.59 -1.12
C ASN A 221 -13.52 -2.84 -2.52
N GLN A 222 -13.28 -1.79 -3.29
CA GLN A 222 -12.62 -1.86 -4.60
C GLN A 222 -11.19 -2.41 -4.50
N ASP A 223 -10.47 -2.04 -3.46
CA ASP A 223 -9.08 -2.45 -3.26
C ASP A 223 -8.96 -3.88 -2.73
N ILE A 224 -9.85 -4.30 -1.82
CA ILE A 224 -9.82 -5.68 -1.33
C ILE A 224 -10.30 -6.68 -2.40
N ILE A 225 -11.18 -6.28 -3.32
CA ILE A 225 -11.56 -7.11 -4.47
C ILE A 225 -10.34 -7.32 -5.37
N ASP A 226 -9.62 -6.25 -5.73
CA ASP A 226 -8.40 -6.33 -6.53
C ASP A 226 -7.31 -7.18 -5.85
N LEU A 227 -7.05 -6.97 -4.57
CA LEU A 227 -6.09 -7.77 -3.81
C LEU A 227 -6.49 -9.25 -3.75
N TYR A 228 -7.77 -9.52 -3.51
CA TYR A 228 -8.31 -10.87 -3.44
C TYR A 228 -8.06 -11.66 -4.72
N ASP A 229 -8.23 -11.04 -5.88
CA ASP A 229 -8.07 -11.71 -7.16
C ASP A 229 -6.59 -11.97 -7.51
N ARG A 230 -5.68 -11.15 -6.97
CA ARG A 230 -4.22 -11.32 -7.16
C ARG A 230 -3.58 -12.36 -6.24
N VAL A 231 -4.18 -12.63 -5.11
CA VAL A 231 -3.56 -13.37 -4.00
C VAL A 231 -4.10 -14.80 -3.92
N PRO A 232 -3.31 -15.85 -4.16
CA PRO A 232 -3.72 -17.23 -3.93
C PRO A 232 -3.81 -17.56 -2.43
N ASN A 233 -4.44 -18.69 -2.09
CA ASN A 233 -4.33 -19.25 -0.75
C ASN A 233 -2.86 -19.63 -0.46
N LYS A 234 -2.48 -19.60 0.82
CA LYS A 234 -1.12 -19.83 1.31
C LYS A 234 -0.11 -18.75 0.93
N THR A 235 -0.57 -17.60 0.45
CA THR A 235 0.29 -16.43 0.24
C THR A 235 0.97 -16.01 1.55
N PRO A 236 2.32 -15.85 1.56
CA PRO A 236 3.03 -15.32 2.71
C PRO A 236 2.59 -13.89 3.06
N ILE A 237 2.50 -13.61 4.35
CA ILE A 237 2.23 -12.25 4.86
C ILE A 237 3.18 -11.91 5.99
N VAL A 238 3.67 -10.68 5.98
CA VAL A 238 4.48 -10.09 7.05
C VAL A 238 3.76 -8.84 7.53
N VAL A 239 3.61 -8.69 8.84
CA VAL A 239 3.02 -7.49 9.46
C VAL A 239 4.08 -6.80 10.32
N TRP A 240 4.40 -5.57 9.96
CA TRP A 240 5.30 -4.68 10.69
C TRP A 240 4.52 -3.77 11.64
N GLN A 241 5.16 -3.48 12.79
CA GLN A 241 4.70 -2.48 13.76
C GLN A 241 5.74 -1.41 13.98
#